data_b988dc667f1bc51e41f9c10302535f06
#
_entry.id   b988dc667f1bc51e41f9c10302535f06
#
_cell.length_a   1.000
_cell.length_b   1.000
_cell.length_c   1.000
_cell.angle_alpha   90.00
_cell.angle_beta   90.00
_cell.angle_gamma   90.00
#
_symmetry.space_group_name_H-M   'P 1'
#
loop_
_entity.id
_entity.type
_entity.pdbx_description
1 polymer ?
#
loop_
_entity_poly.entity_id
_entity_poly.type
_entity_poly.pdbx_seq_one_letter_code
_entity_poly.pdbx_strand_id
1 'polypeptide(L)'
;MIARLKFQRKKLIGLLAAVGIAAGGWYWYSAAAQKPQRQNLVPLTVTKGTIEEVVTSQGKLEPKQYVDVGTQVSGQLKKIHVDIGDTVRKGQLLAEIDPRVYQAQVEAGEAKLNSLRAQLNQQKAEAVLADQNLKRNQNLIAVNAVSQQALQETESQASVAKAQVDSIAAQIQETQSNLKASQTNLGFTKIYAPMDGTVTTLPTKEGQTLNANQTTPTVMQVANLDTMTVRAQVAEADVNRLKEDMPAYFTTLGDTEQRWQGTVRQNQPSPEIVNDVVLYDLLIDVKNEGRQLKTGMTTQVFFILGKADNAVIVPAEVLTRRAAKEDNANGKAYRVAVATETGREQRIIHVGLQTRTQAQVIDGVKEGERVFVNRPAGNANSNNTAQQGNNNRTTNNAPRFNRGPQL
;
A
#
# COMPACT_ATOMS: atom_id res chain seq x y z
N MET A 1 23.91 94.69 -26.43
CA MET A 1 23.85 93.21 -26.42
C MET A 1 24.28 92.61 -25.09
N ILE A 2 24.37 93.36 -24.02
CA ILE A 2 24.89 92.86 -22.68
C ILE A 2 23.75 92.67 -21.62
N ALA A 3 22.61 93.24 -21.86
CA ALA A 3 21.52 93.16 -20.84
C ALA A 3 20.72 91.81 -20.84
N ARG A 4 20.72 90.99 -21.89
CA ARG A 4 19.99 89.71 -21.97
C ARG A 4 20.72 88.53 -21.28
N LEU A 5 22.04 88.59 -21.11
CA LEU A 5 22.77 87.48 -20.43
C LEU A 5 22.64 87.46 -18.90
N LYS A 6 22.41 88.62 -18.27
CA LYS A 6 22.23 88.67 -16.80
C LYS A 6 20.86 88.10 -16.31
N PHE A 7 19.84 88.16 -17.13
CA PHE A 7 18.52 87.64 -16.79
C PHE A 7 18.43 86.12 -16.86
N GLN A 8 19.13 85.49 -17.78
CA GLN A 8 19.22 84.04 -17.93
C GLN A 8 19.97 83.37 -16.73
N ARG A 9 21.06 84.01 -16.25
CA ARG A 9 21.83 83.46 -15.10
C ARG A 9 21.04 83.43 -13.82
N LYS A 10 20.19 84.45 -13.57
CA LYS A 10 19.31 84.45 -12.34
C LYS A 10 18.22 83.38 -12.39
N LYS A 11 17.69 83.08 -13.57
CA LYS A 11 16.70 81.96 -13.72
C LYS A 11 17.39 80.61 -13.56
N LEU A 12 18.60 80.42 -14.02
CA LEU A 12 19.36 79.18 -13.89
C LEU A 12 19.73 78.90 -12.43
N ILE A 13 20.12 79.92 -11.67
CA ILE A 13 20.44 79.83 -10.25
C ILE A 13 19.16 79.49 -9.44
N GLY A 14 17.99 80.08 -9.79
CA GLY A 14 16.73 79.79 -9.18
C GLY A 14 16.29 78.33 -9.44
N LEU A 15 16.53 77.86 -10.64
CA LEU A 15 16.19 76.44 -11.00
C LEU A 15 17.03 75.40 -10.22
N LEU A 16 18.36 75.70 -10.11
CA LEU A 16 19.28 74.87 -9.34
C LEU A 16 18.97 74.86 -7.84
N ALA A 17 18.57 76.03 -7.27
CA ALA A 17 18.13 76.13 -5.89
C ALA A 17 16.84 75.32 -5.66
N ALA A 18 15.84 75.38 -6.58
CA ALA A 18 14.62 74.61 -6.51
C ALA A 18 14.86 73.10 -6.58
N VAL A 19 15.75 72.64 -7.46
CA VAL A 19 16.16 71.22 -7.57
C VAL A 19 16.87 70.75 -6.28
N GLY A 20 17.75 71.59 -5.70
CA GLY A 20 18.42 71.29 -4.44
C GLY A 20 17.45 71.15 -3.25
N ILE A 21 16.45 72.03 -3.18
CA ILE A 21 15.42 71.93 -2.14
C ILE A 21 14.53 70.69 -2.35
N ALA A 22 14.15 70.36 -3.59
CA ALA A 22 13.39 69.17 -3.92
C ALA A 22 14.16 67.89 -3.62
N ALA A 23 15.45 67.82 -3.96
CA ALA A 23 16.32 66.70 -3.67
C ALA A 23 16.58 66.52 -2.16
N GLY A 24 16.79 67.64 -1.41
CA GLY A 24 16.94 67.64 0.02
C GLY A 24 15.64 67.23 0.75
N GLY A 25 14.50 67.70 0.26
CA GLY A 25 13.16 67.30 0.77
C GLY A 25 12.88 65.81 0.51
N TRP A 26 13.23 65.30 -0.69
CA TRP A 26 13.10 63.88 -1.00
C TRP A 26 14.03 63.01 -0.15
N TYR A 27 15.29 63.46 0.06
CA TYR A 27 16.25 62.73 0.90
C TYR A 27 15.79 62.70 2.37
N TRP A 28 15.30 63.85 2.88
CA TRP A 28 14.76 63.95 4.26
C TRP A 28 13.45 63.15 4.41
N TYR A 29 12.57 63.16 3.41
CA TYR A 29 11.36 62.34 3.39
C TYR A 29 11.64 60.84 3.33
N SER A 30 12.61 60.41 2.49
CA SER A 30 13.03 59.02 2.39
C SER A 30 13.74 58.51 3.66
N ALA A 31 14.53 59.38 4.32
CA ALA A 31 15.19 59.08 5.57
C ALA A 31 14.18 59.00 6.75
N ALA A 32 13.16 59.85 6.75
CA ALA A 32 12.08 59.87 7.76
C ALA A 32 11.10 58.70 7.57
N ALA A 33 10.94 58.20 6.32
CA ALA A 33 10.08 57.06 6.03
C ALA A 33 10.68 55.71 6.46
N GLN A 34 11.96 55.61 6.75
CA GLN A 34 12.58 54.44 7.35
C GLN A 34 12.42 54.45 8.88
N LYS A 35 11.16 54.49 9.34
CA LYS A 35 10.89 54.18 10.77
C LYS A 35 11.33 52.74 11.01
N PRO A 36 12.21 52.48 11.98
CA PRO A 36 12.55 51.09 12.34
C PRO A 36 11.24 50.40 12.70
N GLN A 37 10.92 49.35 11.91
CA GLN A 37 9.76 48.53 12.15
C GLN A 37 9.87 47.97 13.58
N ARG A 38 9.02 48.48 14.48
CA ARG A 38 8.98 48.05 15.88
C ARG A 38 8.67 46.54 15.83
N GLN A 39 9.67 45.73 16.06
CA GLN A 39 9.50 44.30 16.19
C GLN A 39 8.62 44.05 17.42
N ASN A 40 7.39 43.62 17.21
CA ASN A 40 6.53 43.19 18.29
C ASN A 40 7.08 41.85 18.83
N LEU A 41 7.95 41.98 19.80
CA LEU A 41 8.54 40.86 20.50
C LEU A 41 7.59 40.43 21.62
N VAL A 42 7.05 39.22 21.47
CA VAL A 42 6.17 38.62 22.48
C VAL A 42 7.01 37.67 23.34
N PRO A 43 7.03 37.83 24.65
CA PRO A 43 7.71 36.90 25.55
C PRO A 43 6.90 35.62 25.63
N LEU A 44 7.52 34.46 25.40
CA LEU A 44 6.98 33.12 25.59
C LEU A 44 7.77 32.38 26.67
N THR A 45 7.08 31.73 27.58
CA THR A 45 7.68 30.96 28.66
C THR A 45 8.18 29.63 28.11
N VAL A 46 9.38 29.27 28.45
CA VAL A 46 10.02 27.98 28.13
C VAL A 46 9.43 26.91 29.05
N THR A 47 8.96 25.83 28.48
CA THR A 47 8.34 24.71 29.18
C THR A 47 9.11 23.41 28.95
N LYS A 48 8.95 22.48 29.86
CA LYS A 48 9.39 21.09 29.61
C LYS A 48 8.25 20.27 29.03
N GLY A 49 8.62 19.36 28.15
CA GLY A 49 7.67 18.44 27.53
C GLY A 49 8.35 17.38 26.69
N THR A 50 7.56 16.59 26.00
CA THR A 50 8.04 15.62 25.03
C THR A 50 8.02 16.25 23.63
N ILE A 51 9.12 16.15 22.92
CA ILE A 51 9.22 16.53 21.51
C ILE A 51 9.50 15.29 20.68
N GLU A 52 8.73 15.09 19.62
CA GLU A 52 8.89 14.00 18.69
C GLU A 52 9.06 14.58 17.28
N GLU A 53 10.17 14.23 16.62
CA GLU A 53 10.34 14.50 15.19
C GLU A 53 9.75 13.32 14.43
N VAL A 54 8.67 13.57 13.68
CA VAL A 54 7.95 12.53 12.97
C VAL A 54 7.82 12.86 11.48
N VAL A 55 7.91 11.83 10.66
CA VAL A 55 7.43 11.84 9.28
C VAL A 55 6.03 11.28 9.27
N THR A 56 5.10 11.97 8.61
CA THR A 56 3.71 11.55 8.52
C THR A 56 3.39 11.04 7.12
N SER A 57 2.66 9.94 7.03
CA SER A 57 2.15 9.44 5.76
C SER A 57 0.74 8.90 5.90
N GLN A 58 0.07 8.71 4.78
CA GLN A 58 -1.17 7.95 4.74
C GLN A 58 -0.86 6.48 4.53
N GLY A 59 -1.68 5.60 5.12
CA GLY A 59 -1.55 4.17 4.95
C GLY A 59 -2.89 3.49 4.84
N LYS A 60 -2.86 2.23 4.42
CA LYS A 60 -4.01 1.34 4.34
C LYS A 60 -3.74 0.07 5.12
N LEU A 61 -4.72 -0.37 5.89
CA LEU A 61 -4.65 -1.63 6.62
C LEU A 61 -4.98 -2.80 5.71
N GLU A 62 -4.09 -3.78 5.70
CA GLU A 62 -4.24 -5.04 4.97
C GLU A 62 -3.93 -6.20 5.90
N PRO A 63 -4.50 -7.38 5.70
CA PRO A 63 -4.07 -8.56 6.44
C PRO A 63 -2.62 -8.89 6.11
N LYS A 64 -1.83 -9.29 7.10
CA LYS A 64 -0.44 -9.70 6.86
C LYS A 64 -0.35 -10.92 5.95
N GLN A 65 -1.30 -11.84 6.09
CA GLN A 65 -1.39 -13.06 5.30
C GLN A 65 -2.80 -13.21 4.77
N TYR A 66 -2.92 -13.33 3.46
CA TYR A 66 -4.19 -13.63 2.79
C TYR A 66 -3.93 -14.47 1.55
N VAL A 67 -4.95 -15.18 1.10
CA VAL A 67 -4.93 -15.95 -0.14
C VAL A 67 -6.24 -15.70 -0.87
N ASP A 68 -6.10 -15.33 -2.14
CA ASP A 68 -7.21 -15.26 -3.06
C ASP A 68 -7.52 -16.68 -3.55
N VAL A 69 -8.63 -17.24 -3.09
CA VAL A 69 -9.08 -18.57 -3.44
C VAL A 69 -9.85 -18.48 -4.75
N GLY A 70 -9.23 -19.03 -5.80
CA GLY A 70 -9.81 -19.09 -7.14
C GLY A 70 -10.26 -20.49 -7.52
N THR A 71 -10.79 -20.62 -8.75
CA THR A 71 -11.10 -21.92 -9.35
C THR A 71 -10.03 -22.34 -10.36
N GLN A 72 -9.75 -23.65 -10.40
CA GLN A 72 -8.83 -24.26 -11.37
C GLN A 72 -9.56 -24.87 -12.57
N VAL A 73 -10.90 -24.97 -12.51
CA VAL A 73 -11.74 -25.52 -13.56
C VAL A 73 -12.87 -24.58 -13.89
N SER A 74 -13.31 -24.58 -15.12
CA SER A 74 -14.45 -23.75 -15.58
C SER A 74 -15.78 -24.44 -15.29
N GLY A 75 -16.79 -23.67 -14.93
CA GLY A 75 -18.13 -24.21 -14.69
C GLY A 75 -19.03 -23.23 -13.93
N GLN A 76 -20.25 -23.61 -13.71
CA GLN A 76 -21.20 -22.84 -12.91
C GLN A 76 -20.95 -23.08 -11.42
N LEU A 77 -20.84 -22.01 -10.64
CA LEU A 77 -20.76 -22.07 -9.18
C LEU A 77 -22.10 -22.56 -8.62
N LYS A 78 -22.13 -23.79 -8.13
CA LYS A 78 -23.36 -24.45 -7.71
C LYS A 78 -23.78 -24.00 -6.32
N LYS A 79 -22.82 -23.93 -5.39
CA LYS A 79 -23.08 -23.61 -3.99
C LYS A 79 -21.87 -22.97 -3.34
N ILE A 80 -22.13 -22.03 -2.46
CA ILE A 80 -21.16 -21.42 -1.55
C ILE A 80 -21.56 -21.82 -0.12
N HIS A 81 -20.61 -22.32 0.66
CA HIS A 81 -20.87 -22.88 1.99
C HIS A 81 -20.50 -21.91 3.14
N VAL A 82 -19.99 -20.74 2.80
CA VAL A 82 -19.49 -19.75 3.77
C VAL A 82 -19.89 -18.35 3.35
N ASP A 83 -20.03 -17.45 4.33
CA ASP A 83 -20.31 -16.04 4.13
C ASP A 83 -19.13 -15.15 4.51
N ILE A 84 -19.18 -13.85 4.13
CA ILE A 84 -18.20 -12.87 4.52
C ILE A 84 -18.23 -12.72 6.05
N GLY A 85 -17.05 -12.86 6.67
CA GLY A 85 -16.88 -12.81 8.13
C GLY A 85 -16.77 -14.18 8.79
N ASP A 86 -17.10 -15.27 8.09
CA ASP A 86 -16.96 -16.61 8.62
C ASP A 86 -15.51 -17.02 8.85
N THR A 87 -15.25 -17.68 9.96
CA THR A 87 -13.95 -18.28 10.23
C THR A 87 -13.89 -19.68 9.64
N VAL A 88 -12.86 -19.93 8.83
CA VAL A 88 -12.65 -21.19 8.12
C VAL A 88 -11.33 -21.83 8.53
N ARG A 89 -11.28 -23.17 8.45
CA ARG A 89 -10.09 -23.99 8.72
C ARG A 89 -9.50 -24.49 7.41
N LYS A 90 -8.19 -24.66 7.38
CA LYS A 90 -7.50 -25.29 6.25
C LYS A 90 -8.15 -26.63 5.89
N GLY A 91 -8.45 -26.82 4.60
CA GLY A 91 -9.13 -28.01 4.09
C GLY A 91 -10.66 -28.03 4.26
N GLN A 92 -11.27 -26.98 4.82
CA GLN A 92 -12.73 -26.83 4.87
C GLN A 92 -13.28 -26.54 3.47
N LEU A 93 -14.39 -27.17 3.11
CA LEU A 93 -15.09 -26.94 1.85
C LEU A 93 -15.73 -25.53 1.87
N LEU A 94 -15.36 -24.71 0.87
CA LEU A 94 -15.82 -23.33 0.75
C LEU A 94 -16.91 -23.17 -0.30
N ALA A 95 -16.69 -23.79 -1.46
CA ALA A 95 -17.62 -23.68 -2.59
C ALA A 95 -17.55 -24.91 -3.50
N GLU A 96 -18.60 -25.13 -4.27
CA GLU A 96 -18.72 -26.22 -5.24
C GLU A 96 -19.09 -25.69 -6.63
N ILE A 97 -18.34 -26.14 -7.62
CA ILE A 97 -18.67 -25.98 -9.05
C ILE A 97 -19.52 -27.18 -9.47
N ASP A 98 -20.41 -27.03 -10.43
CA ASP A 98 -21.24 -28.13 -10.96
C ASP A 98 -20.33 -29.26 -11.50
N PRO A 99 -20.33 -30.45 -10.84
CA PRO A 99 -19.41 -31.51 -11.14
C PRO A 99 -19.90 -32.40 -12.30
N ARG A 100 -21.13 -32.25 -12.81
CA ARG A 100 -21.77 -33.21 -13.72
C ARG A 100 -20.97 -33.52 -14.96
N VAL A 101 -20.35 -32.52 -15.59
CA VAL A 101 -19.52 -32.71 -16.79
C VAL A 101 -18.26 -33.48 -16.46
N TYR A 102 -17.59 -33.12 -15.36
CA TYR A 102 -16.35 -33.78 -14.92
C TYR A 102 -16.60 -35.20 -14.44
N GLN A 103 -17.72 -35.44 -13.77
CA GLN A 103 -18.15 -36.76 -13.33
C GLN A 103 -18.42 -37.68 -14.53
N ALA A 104 -19.12 -37.19 -15.55
CA ALA A 104 -19.34 -37.95 -16.79
C ALA A 104 -18.03 -38.29 -17.51
N GLN A 105 -17.03 -37.38 -17.48
CA GLN A 105 -15.70 -37.67 -18.05
C GLN A 105 -14.96 -38.79 -17.27
N VAL A 106 -15.05 -38.80 -15.95
CA VAL A 106 -14.50 -39.87 -15.12
C VAL A 106 -15.19 -41.21 -15.42
N GLU A 107 -16.51 -41.26 -15.44
CA GLU A 107 -17.30 -42.45 -15.75
C GLU A 107 -16.96 -43.01 -17.15
N ALA A 108 -16.84 -42.14 -18.16
CA ALA A 108 -16.42 -42.55 -19.50
C ALA A 108 -15.01 -43.11 -19.53
N GLY A 109 -14.07 -42.50 -18.77
CA GLY A 109 -12.70 -43.01 -18.63
C GLY A 109 -12.65 -44.38 -17.95
N GLU A 110 -13.44 -44.61 -16.92
CA GLU A 110 -13.57 -45.90 -16.21
C GLU A 110 -14.15 -46.96 -17.12
N ALA A 111 -15.19 -46.66 -17.89
CA ALA A 111 -15.78 -47.59 -18.87
C ALA A 111 -14.78 -47.99 -19.94
N LYS A 112 -13.98 -47.02 -20.47
CA LYS A 112 -12.91 -47.28 -21.46
C LYS A 112 -11.81 -48.17 -20.86
N LEU A 113 -11.39 -47.92 -19.64
CA LEU A 113 -10.39 -48.72 -18.93
C LEU A 113 -10.89 -50.17 -18.75
N ASN A 114 -12.13 -50.36 -18.38
CA ASN A 114 -12.74 -51.72 -18.22
C ASN A 114 -12.84 -52.46 -19.56
N SER A 115 -13.16 -51.73 -20.66
CA SER A 115 -13.13 -52.32 -22.01
C SER A 115 -11.73 -52.80 -22.41
N LEU A 116 -10.68 -51.99 -22.18
CA LEU A 116 -9.31 -52.36 -22.47
C LEU A 116 -8.82 -53.53 -21.62
N ARG A 117 -9.24 -53.61 -20.35
CA ARG A 117 -8.95 -54.77 -19.48
C ARG A 117 -9.54 -56.05 -20.02
N ALA A 118 -10.79 -55.99 -20.51
CA ALA A 118 -11.43 -57.16 -21.17
C ALA A 118 -10.66 -57.59 -22.43
N GLN A 119 -10.26 -56.62 -23.27
CA GLN A 119 -9.43 -56.86 -24.45
C GLN A 119 -8.06 -57.46 -24.08
N LEU A 120 -7.41 -56.95 -23.01
CA LEU A 120 -6.15 -57.51 -22.49
C LEU A 120 -6.32 -58.99 -22.13
N ASN A 121 -7.41 -59.34 -21.43
CA ASN A 121 -7.69 -60.71 -21.06
C ASN A 121 -7.90 -61.62 -22.29
N GLN A 122 -8.57 -61.11 -23.33
CA GLN A 122 -8.69 -61.82 -24.63
C GLN A 122 -7.31 -62.03 -25.27
N GLN A 123 -6.51 -60.96 -25.41
CA GLN A 123 -5.17 -61.08 -26.04
C GLN A 123 -4.21 -61.97 -25.23
N LYS A 124 -4.31 -61.98 -23.91
CA LYS A 124 -3.60 -62.91 -23.04
C LYS A 124 -3.98 -64.36 -23.31
N ALA A 125 -5.26 -64.67 -23.53
CA ALA A 125 -5.71 -66.03 -23.85
C ALA A 125 -5.18 -66.46 -25.24
N GLU A 126 -5.18 -65.55 -26.24
CA GLU A 126 -4.62 -65.80 -27.55
C GLU A 126 -3.10 -66.01 -27.48
N ALA A 127 -2.36 -65.20 -26.70
CA ALA A 127 -0.91 -65.39 -26.50
C ALA A 127 -0.56 -66.72 -25.84
N VAL A 128 -1.37 -67.15 -24.83
CA VAL A 128 -1.23 -68.46 -24.19
C VAL A 128 -1.41 -69.59 -25.21
N LEU A 129 -2.44 -69.51 -26.07
CA LEU A 129 -2.67 -70.50 -27.14
C LEU A 129 -1.50 -70.55 -28.11
N ALA A 130 -1.00 -69.39 -28.54
CA ALA A 130 0.16 -69.30 -29.46
C ALA A 130 1.44 -69.87 -28.80
N ASP A 131 1.68 -69.60 -27.54
CA ASP A 131 2.84 -70.20 -26.80
C ASP A 131 2.72 -71.70 -26.64
N GLN A 132 1.52 -72.25 -26.39
CA GLN A 132 1.28 -73.69 -26.31
C GLN A 132 1.55 -74.35 -27.70
N ASN A 133 1.14 -73.73 -28.79
CA ASN A 133 1.40 -74.24 -30.15
C ASN A 133 2.87 -74.20 -30.45
N LEU A 134 3.57 -73.11 -30.10
CA LEU A 134 5.03 -73.02 -30.26
C LEU A 134 5.76 -74.16 -29.50
N LYS A 135 5.45 -74.31 -28.21
CA LYS A 135 6.03 -75.41 -27.38
C LYS A 135 5.77 -76.77 -27.96
N ARG A 136 4.58 -77.03 -28.52
CA ARG A 136 4.23 -78.29 -29.16
C ARG A 136 5.14 -78.47 -30.37
N ASN A 137 5.28 -77.49 -31.28
CA ASN A 137 6.14 -77.62 -32.48
C ASN A 137 7.62 -77.74 -32.12
N GLN A 138 8.10 -77.08 -31.07
CA GLN A 138 9.45 -77.24 -30.53
C GLN A 138 9.71 -78.67 -30.07
N ASN A 139 8.77 -79.34 -29.49
CA ASN A 139 8.92 -80.77 -29.11
C ASN A 139 8.83 -81.71 -30.31
N LEU A 140 7.99 -81.41 -31.31
CA LEU A 140 7.83 -82.23 -32.51
C LEU A 140 9.00 -82.10 -33.47
N ILE A 141 9.68 -80.97 -33.61
CA ILE A 141 10.89 -80.82 -34.45
C ILE A 141 12.02 -81.64 -33.93
N ALA A 142 12.12 -81.84 -32.59
CA ALA A 142 13.19 -82.71 -32.04
C ALA A 142 13.10 -84.16 -32.48
N VAL A 143 11.93 -84.59 -32.93
CA VAL A 143 11.69 -85.94 -33.48
C VAL A 143 11.43 -85.96 -34.99
N ASN A 144 11.74 -84.87 -35.69
CA ASN A 144 11.54 -84.62 -37.14
C ASN A 144 10.05 -84.80 -37.60
N ALA A 145 9.08 -84.53 -36.75
CA ALA A 145 7.66 -84.69 -37.04
C ALA A 145 7.01 -83.44 -37.67
N VAL A 146 7.74 -82.28 -37.72
CA VAL A 146 7.29 -81.02 -38.31
C VAL A 146 8.45 -80.40 -39.13
N SER A 147 8.15 -79.52 -40.12
CA SER A 147 9.15 -78.77 -40.87
C SER A 147 9.70 -77.59 -40.09
N GLN A 148 10.90 -77.14 -40.44
CA GLN A 148 11.51 -75.94 -39.86
C GLN A 148 10.70 -74.68 -40.16
N GLN A 149 10.06 -74.64 -41.34
CA GLN A 149 9.12 -73.52 -41.68
C GLN A 149 7.95 -73.46 -40.73
N ALA A 150 7.35 -74.61 -40.38
CA ALA A 150 6.21 -74.62 -39.43
C ALA A 150 6.62 -74.19 -38.01
N LEU A 151 7.83 -74.46 -37.56
CA LEU A 151 8.38 -73.98 -36.32
C LEU A 151 8.55 -72.44 -36.37
N GLN A 152 9.16 -71.88 -37.41
CA GLN A 152 9.38 -70.46 -37.60
C GLN A 152 8.05 -69.69 -37.67
N GLU A 153 7.03 -70.23 -38.28
CA GLU A 153 5.68 -69.66 -38.35
C GLU A 153 5.05 -69.55 -36.95
N THR A 154 5.08 -70.61 -36.15
CA THR A 154 4.53 -70.61 -34.78
C THR A 154 5.36 -69.72 -33.85
N GLU A 155 6.65 -69.60 -34.04
CA GLU A 155 7.50 -68.66 -33.29
C GLU A 155 7.16 -67.21 -33.61
N SER A 156 6.93 -66.86 -34.87
CA SER A 156 6.48 -65.56 -35.31
C SER A 156 5.08 -65.25 -34.73
N GLN A 157 4.14 -66.19 -34.78
CA GLN A 157 2.77 -66.03 -34.22
C GLN A 157 2.82 -65.79 -32.72
N ALA A 158 3.63 -66.53 -31.97
CA ALA A 158 3.78 -66.34 -30.52
C ALA A 158 4.38 -64.95 -30.20
N SER A 159 5.38 -64.52 -31.00
CA SER A 159 5.99 -63.18 -30.86
C SER A 159 4.96 -62.05 -31.11
N VAL A 160 4.18 -62.17 -32.19
CA VAL A 160 3.11 -61.20 -32.54
C VAL A 160 2.06 -61.15 -31.44
N ALA A 161 1.57 -62.31 -30.94
CA ALA A 161 0.57 -62.37 -29.89
C ALA A 161 1.06 -61.71 -28.58
N LYS A 162 2.33 -61.91 -28.23
CA LYS A 162 2.97 -61.27 -27.08
C LYS A 162 3.06 -59.75 -27.27
N ALA A 163 3.52 -59.30 -28.44
CA ALA A 163 3.59 -57.88 -28.75
C ALA A 163 2.20 -57.20 -28.70
N GLN A 164 1.14 -57.92 -29.06
CA GLN A 164 -0.24 -57.41 -28.95
C GLN A 164 -0.68 -57.24 -27.49
N VAL A 165 -0.31 -58.19 -26.59
CA VAL A 165 -0.55 -58.02 -25.13
C VAL A 165 0.16 -56.80 -24.60
N ASP A 166 1.43 -56.60 -24.98
CA ASP A 166 2.21 -55.44 -24.54
C ASP A 166 1.63 -54.13 -25.08
N SER A 167 1.12 -54.11 -26.32
CA SER A 167 0.43 -52.97 -26.93
C SER A 167 -0.84 -52.59 -26.14
N ILE A 168 -1.70 -53.57 -25.79
CA ILE A 168 -2.89 -53.29 -24.99
C ILE A 168 -2.53 -52.85 -23.56
N ALA A 169 -1.48 -53.44 -22.98
CA ALA A 169 -1.00 -53.02 -21.65
C ALA A 169 -0.53 -51.55 -21.67
N ALA A 170 0.15 -51.10 -22.73
CA ALA A 170 0.53 -49.69 -22.90
C ALA A 170 -0.71 -48.77 -23.04
N GLN A 171 -1.75 -49.18 -23.79
CA GLN A 171 -2.99 -48.45 -23.92
C GLN A 171 -3.74 -48.32 -22.58
N ILE A 172 -3.71 -49.35 -21.75
CA ILE A 172 -4.26 -49.31 -20.39
C ILE A 172 -3.51 -48.29 -19.56
N GLN A 173 -2.19 -48.23 -19.61
CA GLN A 173 -1.38 -47.25 -18.87
C GLN A 173 -1.69 -45.82 -19.31
N GLU A 174 -1.81 -45.57 -20.60
CA GLU A 174 -2.24 -44.28 -21.15
C GLU A 174 -3.63 -43.89 -20.63
N THR A 175 -4.62 -44.81 -20.75
CA THR A 175 -5.99 -44.55 -20.31
C THR A 175 -6.08 -44.32 -18.79
N GLN A 176 -5.26 -45.04 -17.99
CA GLN A 176 -5.17 -44.78 -16.53
C GLN A 176 -4.65 -43.39 -16.25
N SER A 177 -3.65 -42.89 -16.98
CA SER A 177 -3.12 -41.55 -16.84
C SER A 177 -4.17 -40.49 -17.18
N ASN A 178 -4.91 -40.68 -18.26
CA ASN A 178 -6.00 -39.81 -18.68
C ASN A 178 -7.18 -39.81 -17.67
N LEU A 179 -7.51 -40.98 -17.13
CA LEU A 179 -8.53 -41.10 -16.07
C LEU A 179 -8.12 -40.37 -14.81
N LYS A 180 -6.85 -40.49 -14.40
CA LYS A 180 -6.30 -39.77 -13.25
C LYS A 180 -6.40 -38.24 -13.44
N ALA A 181 -6.10 -37.75 -14.65
CA ALA A 181 -6.27 -36.33 -14.99
C ALA A 181 -7.74 -35.89 -14.86
N SER A 182 -8.69 -36.68 -15.37
CA SER A 182 -10.12 -36.41 -15.23
C SER A 182 -10.60 -36.41 -13.77
N GLN A 183 -10.10 -37.37 -12.96
CA GLN A 183 -10.38 -37.42 -11.52
C GLN A 183 -9.82 -36.19 -10.77
N THR A 184 -8.66 -35.71 -11.16
CA THR A 184 -8.06 -34.49 -10.59
C THR A 184 -8.92 -33.27 -10.93
N ASN A 185 -9.38 -33.15 -12.17
CA ASN A 185 -10.27 -32.08 -12.59
C ASN A 185 -11.62 -32.12 -11.85
N LEU A 186 -12.17 -33.33 -11.63
CA LEU A 186 -13.34 -33.51 -10.77
C LEU A 186 -13.06 -33.08 -9.35
N GLY A 187 -11.87 -33.35 -8.81
CA GLY A 187 -11.45 -32.87 -7.48
C GLY A 187 -11.44 -31.34 -7.38
N PHE A 188 -11.03 -30.66 -8.44
CA PHE A 188 -10.99 -29.19 -8.50
C PHE A 188 -12.37 -28.53 -8.58
N THR A 189 -13.45 -29.30 -8.79
CA THR A 189 -14.82 -28.76 -8.68
C THR A 189 -15.19 -28.41 -7.23
N LYS A 190 -14.48 -28.96 -6.24
CA LYS A 190 -14.62 -28.65 -4.83
C LYS A 190 -13.50 -27.71 -4.39
N ILE A 191 -13.87 -26.53 -3.96
CA ILE A 191 -12.94 -25.46 -3.57
C ILE A 191 -12.76 -25.50 -2.06
N TYR A 192 -11.53 -25.70 -1.61
CA TYR A 192 -11.18 -25.83 -0.18
C TYR A 192 -10.34 -24.65 0.29
N ALA A 193 -10.41 -24.32 1.58
CA ALA A 193 -9.59 -23.33 2.22
C ALA A 193 -8.11 -23.75 2.22
N PRO A 194 -7.19 -22.92 1.69
CA PRO A 194 -5.75 -23.23 1.68
C PRO A 194 -5.08 -23.00 3.04
N MET A 195 -5.69 -22.18 3.91
CA MET A 195 -5.19 -21.79 5.22
C MET A 195 -6.34 -21.54 6.21
N ASP A 196 -6.01 -21.51 7.50
CA ASP A 196 -6.93 -21.03 8.53
C ASP A 196 -7.07 -19.52 8.43
N GLY A 197 -8.30 -19.00 8.58
CA GLY A 197 -8.52 -17.57 8.49
C GLY A 197 -10.00 -17.19 8.50
N THR A 198 -10.27 -15.95 8.11
CA THR A 198 -11.62 -15.40 7.97
C THR A 198 -11.86 -15.01 6.50
N VAL A 199 -13.05 -15.26 5.99
CA VAL A 199 -13.47 -14.83 4.65
C VAL A 199 -13.64 -13.31 4.67
N THR A 200 -12.81 -12.60 3.91
CA THR A 200 -12.82 -11.12 3.87
C THR A 200 -13.61 -10.56 2.71
N THR A 201 -13.57 -11.23 1.56
CA THR A 201 -14.32 -10.83 0.37
C THR A 201 -14.88 -12.04 -0.36
N LEU A 202 -16.03 -11.87 -0.99
CA LEU A 202 -16.76 -12.87 -1.78
C LEU A 202 -17.31 -12.19 -3.03
N PRO A 203 -16.47 -11.96 -4.07
CA PRO A 203 -16.89 -11.23 -5.28
C PRO A 203 -17.83 -12.05 -6.20
N THR A 204 -17.90 -13.35 -6.02
CA THR A 204 -18.72 -14.26 -6.84
C THR A 204 -20.04 -14.62 -6.18
N LYS A 205 -21.02 -15.04 -7.00
CA LYS A 205 -22.36 -15.43 -6.54
C LYS A 205 -22.70 -16.84 -6.98
N GLU A 206 -23.57 -17.51 -6.21
CA GLU A 206 -24.15 -18.79 -6.64
C GLU A 206 -24.86 -18.62 -8.02
N GLY A 207 -24.71 -19.62 -8.86
CA GLY A 207 -25.25 -19.59 -10.22
C GLY A 207 -24.36 -18.90 -11.24
N GLN A 208 -23.31 -18.18 -10.85
CA GLN A 208 -22.38 -17.53 -11.75
C GLN A 208 -21.50 -18.56 -12.48
N THR A 209 -21.30 -18.37 -13.79
CA THR A 209 -20.37 -19.19 -14.58
C THR A 209 -18.98 -18.60 -14.50
N LEU A 210 -18.02 -19.42 -14.11
CA LEU A 210 -16.59 -19.08 -13.96
C LEU A 210 -15.80 -19.68 -15.13
N ASN A 211 -14.87 -18.91 -15.69
CA ASN A 211 -14.02 -19.35 -16.79
C ASN A 211 -12.55 -19.29 -16.35
N ALA A 212 -11.97 -20.44 -16.05
CA ALA A 212 -10.58 -20.57 -15.60
C ALA A 212 -9.56 -20.58 -16.77
N ASN A 213 -9.99 -20.60 -18.04
CA ASN A 213 -9.09 -20.72 -19.19
C ASN A 213 -8.41 -19.40 -19.57
N GLN A 214 -8.97 -18.25 -19.23
CA GLN A 214 -8.44 -16.93 -19.58
C GLN A 214 -7.76 -16.25 -18.40
N THR A 215 -8.45 -16.18 -17.28
CA THR A 215 -7.94 -15.62 -16.02
C THR A 215 -8.46 -16.49 -14.89
N THR A 216 -7.66 -16.72 -13.88
CA THR A 216 -8.11 -17.44 -12.69
C THR A 216 -9.10 -16.55 -11.93
N PRO A 217 -10.41 -16.80 -11.98
CA PRO A 217 -11.37 -15.96 -11.29
C PRO A 217 -11.27 -16.20 -9.78
N THR A 218 -11.10 -15.14 -9.02
CA THR A 218 -11.15 -15.18 -7.56
C THR A 218 -12.58 -15.44 -7.11
N VAL A 219 -12.78 -16.51 -6.35
CA VAL A 219 -14.09 -16.88 -5.77
C VAL A 219 -14.28 -16.14 -4.45
N MET A 220 -13.28 -16.17 -3.58
CA MET A 220 -13.26 -15.48 -2.29
C MET A 220 -11.82 -15.24 -1.83
N GLN A 221 -11.67 -14.38 -0.83
CA GLN A 221 -10.39 -14.17 -0.16
C GLN A 221 -10.48 -14.66 1.28
N VAL A 222 -9.49 -15.44 1.69
CA VAL A 222 -9.31 -15.90 3.07
C VAL A 222 -8.08 -15.24 3.66
N ALA A 223 -8.22 -14.61 4.81
CA ALA A 223 -7.15 -13.84 5.45
C ALA A 223 -7.03 -14.13 6.94
N ASN A 224 -5.81 -14.08 7.46
CA ASN A 224 -5.57 -14.07 8.90
C ASN A 224 -5.69 -12.61 9.40
N LEU A 225 -6.69 -12.35 10.25
CA LEU A 225 -6.96 -11.02 10.79
C LEU A 225 -6.29 -10.77 12.15
N ASP A 226 -5.57 -11.72 12.72
CA ASP A 226 -4.92 -11.57 14.04
C ASP A 226 -3.67 -10.67 13.96
N THR A 227 -3.06 -10.60 12.78
CA THR A 227 -1.95 -9.68 12.49
C THR A 227 -2.27 -8.90 11.21
N MET A 228 -2.24 -7.59 11.34
CA MET A 228 -2.45 -6.69 10.21
C MET A 228 -1.13 -6.03 9.81
N THR A 229 -1.05 -5.59 8.58
CA THR A 229 0.05 -4.77 8.07
C THR A 229 -0.52 -3.44 7.60
N VAL A 230 0.05 -2.35 8.07
CA VAL A 230 -0.19 -1.03 7.50
C VAL A 230 0.77 -0.83 6.34
N ARG A 231 0.25 -0.66 5.14
CA ARG A 231 0.99 -0.23 3.96
C ARG A 231 0.97 1.28 3.93
N ALA A 232 2.06 1.92 4.38
CA ALA A 232 2.19 3.36 4.47
C ALA A 232 2.89 3.91 3.23
N GLN A 233 2.26 4.86 2.54
CA GLN A 233 2.76 5.47 1.32
C GLN A 233 3.56 6.73 1.67
N VAL A 234 4.86 6.67 1.54
CA VAL A 234 5.81 7.73 1.90
C VAL A 234 6.37 8.39 0.65
N ALA A 235 6.43 9.72 0.64
CA ALA A 235 7.02 10.48 -0.45
C ALA A 235 8.54 10.22 -0.59
N GLU A 236 9.05 10.27 -1.83
CA GLU A 236 10.48 10.08 -2.13
C GLU A 236 11.40 10.99 -1.31
N ALA A 237 10.96 12.21 -1.00
CA ALA A 237 11.74 13.17 -0.21
C ALA A 237 12.04 12.69 1.22
N ASP A 238 11.17 11.85 1.80
CA ASP A 238 11.27 11.42 3.19
C ASP A 238 11.73 9.96 3.33
N VAL A 239 11.61 9.13 2.30
CA VAL A 239 11.89 7.69 2.38
C VAL A 239 13.32 7.37 2.83
N ASN A 240 14.31 8.16 2.40
CA ASN A 240 15.72 7.97 2.75
C ASN A 240 16.03 8.19 4.25
N ARG A 241 15.11 8.84 4.98
CA ARG A 241 15.22 9.07 6.43
C ARG A 241 14.65 7.93 7.25
N LEU A 242 13.90 7.03 6.62
CA LEU A 242 13.19 5.93 7.26
C LEU A 242 13.97 4.62 7.08
N LYS A 243 14.13 3.89 8.17
CA LYS A 243 14.89 2.63 8.21
C LYS A 243 13.98 1.52 8.73
N GLU A 244 14.37 0.28 8.45
CA GLU A 244 13.78 -0.89 9.07
C GLU A 244 13.97 -0.86 10.58
N ASP A 245 13.07 -1.50 11.30
CA ASP A 245 13.00 -1.56 12.77
C ASP A 245 12.74 -0.20 13.47
N MET A 246 12.48 0.87 12.72
CA MET A 246 12.10 2.15 13.34
C MET A 246 10.73 2.04 14.01
N PRO A 247 10.57 2.65 15.21
CA PRO A 247 9.27 2.75 15.85
C PRO A 247 8.34 3.67 15.07
N ALA A 248 7.11 3.21 14.89
CA ALA A 248 6.05 3.97 14.28
C ALA A 248 4.75 3.75 15.06
N TYR A 249 3.86 4.72 15.01
CA TYR A 249 2.49 4.53 15.45
C TYR A 249 1.54 5.05 14.39
N PHE A 250 0.32 4.58 14.43
CA PHE A 250 -0.72 5.07 13.53
C PHE A 250 -2.03 5.24 14.27
N THR A 251 -2.88 6.08 13.70
CA THR A 251 -4.27 6.26 14.10
C THR A 251 -5.17 5.93 12.91
N THR A 252 -6.39 5.52 13.17
CA THR A 252 -7.38 5.34 12.11
C THR A 252 -8.15 6.64 11.90
N LEU A 253 -8.72 6.86 10.71
CA LEU A 253 -9.55 8.05 10.47
C LEU A 253 -10.82 8.10 11.34
N GLY A 254 -11.29 6.91 11.80
CA GLY A 254 -12.47 6.83 12.66
C GLY A 254 -12.17 7.08 14.14
N ASP A 255 -10.92 6.91 14.57
CA ASP A 255 -10.46 7.15 15.94
C ASP A 255 -9.03 7.69 15.89
N THR A 256 -8.91 8.99 16.10
CA THR A 256 -7.63 9.71 16.09
C THR A 256 -6.96 9.75 17.46
N GLU A 257 -7.66 9.36 18.52
CA GLU A 257 -7.12 9.34 19.89
C GLU A 257 -6.41 8.02 20.18
N GLN A 258 -6.91 6.91 19.65
CA GLN A 258 -6.30 5.59 19.83
C GLN A 258 -5.07 5.44 18.94
N ARG A 259 -3.91 5.28 19.59
CA ARG A 259 -2.62 5.05 18.91
C ARG A 259 -2.28 3.57 18.93
N TRP A 260 -2.06 3.02 17.74
CA TRP A 260 -1.58 1.67 17.54
C TRP A 260 -0.08 1.71 17.29
N GLN A 261 0.68 1.01 18.12
CA GLN A 261 2.14 0.96 18.00
C GLN A 261 2.56 -0.20 17.10
N GLY A 262 3.58 0.03 16.28
CA GLY A 262 4.19 -0.96 15.42
C GLY A 262 5.65 -0.60 15.11
N THR A 263 6.30 -1.47 14.38
CA THR A 263 7.66 -1.25 13.87
C THR A 263 7.67 -1.40 12.36
N VAL A 264 8.51 -0.62 11.70
CA VAL A 264 8.73 -0.75 10.26
C VAL A 264 9.39 -2.09 9.99
N ARG A 265 8.64 -3.01 9.34
CA ARG A 265 9.17 -4.32 8.97
C ARG A 265 10.05 -4.25 7.73
N GLN A 266 9.64 -3.43 6.77
CA GLN A 266 10.29 -3.41 5.46
C GLN A 266 10.01 -2.08 4.75
N ASN A 267 11.03 -1.55 4.07
CA ASN A 267 10.92 -0.48 3.09
C ASN A 267 10.98 -1.13 1.70
N GLN A 268 9.90 -1.01 0.91
CA GLN A 268 9.87 -1.61 -0.42
C GLN A 268 10.74 -0.78 -1.39
N PRO A 269 11.65 -1.42 -2.14
CA PRO A 269 12.58 -0.71 -3.03
C PRO A 269 11.92 -0.19 -4.30
N SER A 270 10.74 -0.70 -4.66
CA SER A 270 10.02 -0.30 -5.87
C SER A 270 8.97 0.76 -5.53
N PRO A 271 9.02 1.95 -6.17
CA PRO A 271 8.00 2.96 -5.96
C PRO A 271 6.70 2.62 -6.68
N GLU A 272 5.60 3.12 -6.15
CA GLU A 272 4.31 3.21 -6.81
C GLU A 272 4.08 4.66 -7.27
N ILE A 273 3.60 4.85 -8.49
CA ILE A 273 3.28 6.18 -9.01
C ILE A 273 1.76 6.38 -8.92
N VAL A 274 1.35 7.25 -8.04
CA VAL A 274 -0.07 7.59 -7.84
C VAL A 274 -0.26 9.08 -8.18
N ASN A 275 -1.07 9.39 -9.19
CA ASN A 275 -1.33 10.77 -9.63
C ASN A 275 -0.04 11.59 -9.88
N ASP A 276 0.92 11.03 -10.58
CA ASP A 276 2.23 11.61 -10.88
C ASP A 276 3.13 11.87 -9.65
N VAL A 277 2.77 11.34 -8.49
CA VAL A 277 3.60 11.39 -7.28
C VAL A 277 4.27 10.05 -7.05
N VAL A 278 5.59 10.08 -6.87
CA VAL A 278 6.39 8.88 -6.55
C VAL A 278 6.29 8.60 -5.06
N LEU A 279 5.71 7.45 -4.72
CA LEU A 279 5.51 7.01 -3.35
C LEU A 279 6.21 5.67 -3.13
N TYR A 280 6.75 5.47 -1.94
CA TYR A 280 7.36 4.22 -1.50
C TYR A 280 6.53 3.59 -0.40
N ASP A 281 6.31 2.30 -0.50
CA ASP A 281 5.53 1.55 0.49
C ASP A 281 6.42 1.11 1.65
N LEU A 282 6.07 1.55 2.85
CA LEU A 282 6.62 1.05 4.09
C LEU A 282 5.59 0.16 4.80
N LEU A 283 6.02 -1.02 5.16
CA LEU A 283 5.15 -2.02 5.79
C LEU A 283 5.38 -2.05 7.30
N ILE A 284 4.31 -1.86 8.06
CA ILE A 284 4.31 -1.86 9.53
C ILE A 284 3.38 -2.97 10.00
N ASP A 285 3.92 -3.94 10.73
CA ASP A 285 3.11 -5.01 11.29
C ASP A 285 2.55 -4.61 12.66
N VAL A 286 1.28 -4.94 12.88
CA VAL A 286 0.57 -4.66 14.11
C VAL A 286 -0.28 -5.86 14.52
N LYS A 287 -0.33 -6.18 15.80
CA LYS A 287 -1.25 -7.17 16.35
C LYS A 287 -2.65 -6.58 16.42
N ASN A 288 -3.63 -7.35 16.00
CA ASN A 288 -5.04 -6.96 15.99
C ASN A 288 -5.78 -7.66 17.14
N GLU A 289 -5.36 -7.38 18.37
CA GLU A 289 -6.02 -7.92 19.57
C GLU A 289 -7.45 -7.37 19.64
N GLY A 290 -8.44 -8.28 19.72
CA GLY A 290 -9.85 -7.90 19.72
C GLY A 290 -10.46 -7.62 18.34
N ARG A 291 -9.71 -7.79 17.23
CA ARG A 291 -10.19 -7.67 15.83
C ARG A 291 -10.88 -6.33 15.52
N GLN A 292 -10.40 -5.27 16.16
CA GLN A 292 -10.91 -3.90 15.94
C GLN A 292 -10.47 -3.31 14.61
N LEU A 293 -9.26 -3.68 14.16
CA LEU A 293 -8.70 -3.25 12.89
C LEU A 293 -9.30 -4.11 11.76
N LYS A 294 -9.90 -3.44 10.77
CA LYS A 294 -10.51 -4.09 9.61
C LYS A 294 -9.70 -3.82 8.35
N THR A 295 -9.73 -4.78 7.44
CA THR A 295 -9.12 -4.64 6.12
C THR A 295 -9.67 -3.44 5.36
N GLY A 296 -8.80 -2.68 4.73
CA GLY A 296 -9.16 -1.51 3.94
C GLY A 296 -9.32 -0.21 4.73
N MET A 297 -9.17 -0.22 6.05
CA MET A 297 -9.18 1.01 6.84
C MET A 297 -8.02 1.92 6.44
N THR A 298 -8.31 3.21 6.27
CA THR A 298 -7.29 4.24 6.06
C THR A 298 -6.71 4.66 7.40
N THR A 299 -5.41 4.82 7.44
CA THR A 299 -4.65 5.19 8.63
C THR A 299 -3.77 6.40 8.37
N GLN A 300 -3.51 7.17 9.41
CA GLN A 300 -2.45 8.17 9.42
C GLN A 300 -1.28 7.61 10.23
N VAL A 301 -0.14 7.46 9.58
CA VAL A 301 1.07 6.85 10.14
C VAL A 301 2.07 7.93 10.52
N PHE A 302 2.72 7.74 11.66
CA PHE A 302 3.74 8.62 12.21
C PHE A 302 5.01 7.81 12.47
N PHE A 303 6.05 8.05 11.68
CA PHE A 303 7.37 7.44 11.83
C PHE A 303 8.21 8.30 12.75
N ILE A 304 8.69 7.76 13.86
CA ILE A 304 9.44 8.49 14.88
C ILE A 304 10.92 8.51 14.48
N LEU A 305 11.39 9.66 13.98
CA LEU A 305 12.81 9.87 13.64
C LEU A 305 13.68 10.16 14.87
N GLY A 306 13.09 10.82 15.83
CA GLY A 306 13.72 11.14 17.10
C GLY A 306 12.71 11.55 18.15
N LYS A 307 12.98 11.20 19.39
CA LYS A 307 12.14 11.53 20.54
C LYS A 307 13.01 12.00 21.69
N ALA A 308 12.59 13.05 22.35
CA ALA A 308 13.18 13.50 23.61
C ALA A 308 12.08 13.77 24.62
N ASP A 309 12.09 12.98 25.70
CA ASP A 309 11.17 13.12 26.81
C ASP A 309 11.75 14.10 27.86
N ASN A 310 10.88 14.85 28.54
CA ASN A 310 11.25 15.82 29.55
C ASN A 310 12.28 16.87 29.09
N ALA A 311 12.25 17.20 27.79
CA ALA A 311 13.14 18.17 27.17
C ALA A 311 12.66 19.60 27.39
N VAL A 312 13.60 20.55 27.47
CA VAL A 312 13.29 21.99 27.43
C VAL A 312 12.87 22.36 26.02
N ILE A 313 11.66 22.85 25.84
CA ILE A 313 11.07 23.11 24.54
C ILE A 313 10.88 24.62 24.34
N VAL A 314 11.27 25.11 23.18
CA VAL A 314 11.00 26.45 22.71
C VAL A 314 10.24 26.39 21.36
N PRO A 315 9.38 27.37 21.04
CA PRO A 315 8.79 27.47 19.71
C PRO A 315 9.86 27.66 18.63
N ALA A 316 9.71 26.98 17.50
CA ALA A 316 10.68 27.06 16.39
C ALA A 316 10.84 28.51 15.85
N GLU A 317 9.83 29.37 16.04
CA GLU A 317 9.85 30.77 15.68
C GLU A 317 10.94 31.58 16.40
N VAL A 318 11.47 31.08 17.54
CA VAL A 318 12.57 31.72 18.29
C VAL A 318 13.90 31.57 17.55
N LEU A 319 14.04 30.53 16.73
CA LEU A 319 15.27 30.14 16.05
C LEU A 319 15.54 30.98 14.77
N THR A 320 15.53 32.30 14.87
CA THR A 320 15.64 33.18 13.69
C THR A 320 17.08 33.41 13.24
N ARG A 321 18.07 33.35 14.14
CA ARG A 321 19.49 33.66 13.85
C ARG A 321 20.38 32.47 14.18
N ARG A 322 20.79 31.75 13.14
CA ARG A 322 21.75 30.66 13.30
C ARG A 322 23.16 31.20 13.56
N ALA A 323 23.86 30.59 14.55
CA ALA A 323 25.23 30.90 14.92
C ALA A 323 26.17 29.72 14.56
N ALA A 324 26.26 29.41 13.28
CA ALA A 324 26.94 28.19 12.76
C ALA A 324 28.40 28.01 13.20
N LYS A 325 29.08 29.09 13.61
CA LYS A 325 30.47 29.04 14.14
C LYS A 325 30.53 28.47 15.55
N GLU A 326 29.41 28.40 16.24
CA GLU A 326 29.26 28.01 17.65
C GLU A 326 28.54 26.66 17.79
N ASP A 327 28.34 25.95 16.63
CA ASP A 327 27.83 24.56 16.64
C ASP A 327 28.78 23.66 17.41
N ASN A 328 28.24 22.78 18.24
CA ASN A 328 29.01 21.83 19.02
C ASN A 328 28.45 20.40 18.86
N ALA A 329 29.07 19.42 19.55
CA ALA A 329 28.64 18.03 19.52
C ALA A 329 27.19 17.82 20.02
N ASN A 330 26.67 18.76 20.82
CA ASN A 330 25.35 18.67 21.41
C ASN A 330 24.23 19.19 20.49
N GLY A 331 24.58 20.00 19.45
CA GLY A 331 23.57 20.46 18.53
C GLY A 331 23.93 21.73 17.74
N LYS A 332 22.96 22.23 17.01
CA LYS A 332 23.08 23.45 16.22
C LYS A 332 22.89 24.68 17.08
N ALA A 333 23.79 25.66 16.99
CA ALA A 333 23.75 26.88 17.79
C ALA A 333 22.85 27.95 17.15
N TYR A 334 22.01 28.58 17.99
CA TYR A 334 21.13 29.69 17.63
C TYR A 334 21.27 30.83 18.65
N ARG A 335 21.20 32.09 18.19
CA ARG A 335 21.11 33.26 19.05
C ARG A 335 19.65 33.61 19.31
N VAL A 336 19.27 33.63 20.57
CA VAL A 336 17.92 33.95 21.01
C VAL A 336 17.96 35.11 22.02
N ALA A 337 16.91 35.91 22.05
CA ALA A 337 16.74 36.96 23.05
C ALA A 337 16.00 36.37 24.24
N VAL A 338 16.62 36.38 25.42
CA VAL A 338 16.05 35.91 26.69
C VAL A 338 15.67 37.14 27.51
N ALA A 339 14.54 37.09 28.18
CA ALA A 339 14.12 38.14 29.14
C ALA A 339 14.86 37.97 30.45
N THR A 340 15.52 39.04 30.91
CA THR A 340 16.14 39.16 32.23
C THR A 340 15.42 40.25 33.04
N GLU A 341 15.68 40.29 34.33
CA GLU A 341 15.11 41.33 35.20
C GLU A 341 15.51 42.75 34.76
N THR A 342 16.67 42.89 34.12
CA THR A 342 17.21 44.18 33.64
C THR A 342 16.92 44.48 32.16
N GLY A 343 16.21 43.58 31.44
CA GLY A 343 15.85 43.81 30.06
C GLY A 343 15.99 42.58 29.18
N ARG A 344 16.77 42.68 28.06
CA ARG A 344 16.98 41.60 27.10
C ARG A 344 18.45 41.25 27.02
N GLU A 345 18.74 39.98 27.08
CA GLU A 345 20.07 39.43 26.86
C GLU A 345 20.04 38.52 25.60
N GLN A 346 21.06 38.67 24.73
CA GLN A 346 21.27 37.71 23.67
C GLN A 346 22.09 36.55 24.18
N ARG A 347 21.52 35.34 24.14
CA ARG A 347 22.17 34.13 24.59
C ARG A 347 22.22 33.11 23.46
N ILE A 348 23.26 32.29 23.45
CA ILE A 348 23.41 31.19 22.52
C ILE A 348 22.74 29.97 23.14
N ILE A 349 21.92 29.31 22.37
CA ILE A 349 21.30 28.04 22.73
C ILE A 349 21.72 26.96 21.75
N HIS A 350 21.89 25.74 22.24
CA HIS A 350 22.15 24.57 21.43
C HIS A 350 20.85 23.77 21.29
N VAL A 351 20.49 23.52 20.04
CA VAL A 351 19.23 22.88 19.65
C VAL A 351 19.53 21.45 19.14
N GLY A 352 18.87 20.47 19.76
CA GLY A 352 18.89 19.08 19.35
C GLY A 352 17.82 18.77 18.31
N LEU A 353 16.74 18.13 18.76
CA LEU A 353 15.58 17.84 17.90
C LEU A 353 14.83 19.11 17.54
N GLN A 354 14.45 19.22 16.28
CA GLN A 354 13.70 20.36 15.77
C GLN A 354 12.54 19.89 14.90
N THR A 355 11.34 20.31 15.25
CA THR A 355 10.14 20.12 14.43
C THR A 355 9.76 21.42 13.73
N ARG A 356 8.68 21.40 12.98
CA ARG A 356 8.13 22.61 12.32
C ARG A 356 7.68 23.68 13.32
N THR A 357 7.21 23.29 14.52
CA THR A 357 6.60 24.20 15.51
C THR A 357 7.43 24.36 16.77
N GLN A 358 8.27 23.40 17.11
CA GLN A 358 9.01 23.34 18.37
C GLN A 358 10.46 22.89 18.16
N ALA A 359 11.31 23.24 19.11
CA ALA A 359 12.69 22.81 19.15
C ALA A 359 13.11 22.45 20.57
N GLN A 360 13.89 21.37 20.69
CA GLN A 360 14.52 20.98 21.93
C GLN A 360 15.74 21.84 22.18
N VAL A 361 15.81 22.46 23.33
CA VAL A 361 17.02 23.13 23.81
C VAL A 361 17.79 22.20 24.73
N ILE A 362 19.04 21.91 24.35
CA ILE A 362 19.94 21.06 25.15
C ILE A 362 20.67 21.91 26.19
N ASP A 363 21.08 23.12 25.79
CA ASP A 363 21.85 24.03 26.65
C ASP A 363 21.56 25.49 26.30
N GLY A 364 21.72 26.40 27.28
CA GLY A 364 21.64 27.85 27.12
C GLY A 364 20.39 28.49 27.69
N VAL A 365 19.26 27.76 27.89
CA VAL A 365 18.02 28.29 28.48
C VAL A 365 17.41 27.25 29.42
N LYS A 366 16.86 27.69 30.53
CA LYS A 366 16.23 26.84 31.55
C LYS A 366 14.70 26.94 31.50
N GLU A 367 14.03 25.94 32.08
CA GLU A 367 12.59 25.96 32.29
C GLU A 367 12.16 27.19 33.07
N GLY A 368 11.06 27.81 32.64
CA GLY A 368 10.50 29.04 33.27
C GLY A 368 11.11 30.34 32.75
N GLU A 369 12.27 30.32 32.07
CA GLU A 369 12.77 31.54 31.42
C GLU A 369 11.86 31.99 30.28
N ARG A 370 11.89 33.27 29.95
CA ARG A 370 11.07 33.85 28.88
C ARG A 370 11.96 34.15 27.67
N VAL A 371 11.60 33.61 26.53
CA VAL A 371 12.26 33.89 25.23
C VAL A 371 11.39 34.78 24.36
N PHE A 372 11.99 35.70 23.63
CA PHE A 372 11.26 36.61 22.77
C PHE A 372 11.10 36.06 21.37
N VAL A 373 9.88 36.07 20.84
CA VAL A 373 9.53 35.72 19.47
C VAL A 373 9.23 36.99 18.69
N ASN A 374 9.80 37.09 17.49
CA ASN A 374 9.49 38.16 16.57
C ASN A 374 8.24 37.80 15.77
N ARG A 375 7.06 38.22 16.25
CA ARG A 375 5.84 38.11 15.45
C ARG A 375 5.66 39.37 14.61
N PRO A 376 5.62 39.27 13.26
CA PRO A 376 5.20 40.38 12.44
C PRO A 376 3.82 40.84 12.94
N ALA A 377 3.64 42.16 13.08
CA ALA A 377 2.36 42.72 13.47
C ALA A 377 1.29 42.28 12.47
N GLY A 378 0.58 41.20 12.82
CA GLY A 378 -0.59 40.80 12.07
C GLY A 378 -1.64 41.90 12.18
N ASN A 379 -2.28 42.25 11.09
CA ASN A 379 -3.41 43.14 11.03
C ASN A 379 -4.45 42.73 12.11
N ALA A 380 -4.38 43.40 13.24
CA ALA A 380 -5.39 43.30 14.30
C ALA A 380 -6.65 44.13 13.91
N ASN A 381 -7.17 43.91 12.70
CA ASN A 381 -8.38 44.58 12.24
C ASN A 381 -9.30 43.65 11.46
N SER A 382 -9.72 42.55 12.10
CA SER A 382 -10.82 41.77 11.55
C SER A 382 -11.68 41.05 12.61
N ASN A 383 -11.84 41.63 13.81
CA ASN A 383 -12.86 41.10 14.73
C ASN A 383 -13.45 42.24 15.56
N ASN A 384 -14.16 43.17 14.92
CA ASN A 384 -15.15 44.02 15.59
C ASN A 384 -16.10 44.64 14.56
N THR A 385 -16.87 43.83 13.85
CA THR A 385 -18.08 44.32 13.17
C THR A 385 -19.08 43.19 13.03
N ALA A 386 -19.58 42.75 14.16
CA ALA A 386 -20.77 41.91 14.19
C ALA A 386 -21.52 42.16 15.48
N GLN A 387 -22.13 43.36 15.62
CA GLN A 387 -23.33 43.60 16.42
C GLN A 387 -23.74 45.07 16.26
N GLN A 388 -24.50 45.35 15.22
CA GLN A 388 -25.58 46.34 15.33
C GLN A 388 -26.57 46.04 14.22
N GLY A 389 -27.75 45.67 14.65
CA GLY A 389 -28.86 45.34 13.80
C GLY A 389 -29.38 46.52 12.98
N ASN A 390 -30.02 46.21 11.91
CA ASN A 390 -31.24 46.98 11.58
C ASN A 390 -32.20 46.09 10.78
N ASN A 391 -33.38 45.97 11.33
CA ASN A 391 -34.61 45.59 10.65
C ASN A 391 -34.89 46.52 9.47
N ASN A 392 -35.18 46.07 8.28
CA ASN A 392 -36.46 46.30 7.59
C ASN A 392 -36.45 45.96 6.10
N ARG A 393 -37.58 45.39 5.70
CA ARG A 393 -38.29 45.42 4.42
C ARG A 393 -38.00 44.35 3.38
N THR A 394 -38.87 43.35 3.45
CA THR A 394 -39.82 42.89 2.39
C THR A 394 -39.63 43.49 0.99
N THR A 395 -39.35 42.65 0.00
CA THR A 395 -40.10 42.62 -1.22
C THR A 395 -39.83 41.29 -2.01
N ASN A 396 -40.90 40.67 -2.40
CA ASN A 396 -41.06 39.53 -3.30
C ASN A 396 -40.29 39.70 -4.60
N ASN A 397 -39.63 38.63 -5.03
CA ASN A 397 -39.65 38.24 -6.44
C ASN A 397 -39.23 36.76 -6.59
N ALA A 398 -40.19 35.92 -6.94
CA ALA A 398 -39.98 34.55 -7.40
C ALA A 398 -39.66 34.55 -8.89
N PRO A 399 -38.72 33.76 -9.39
CA PRO A 399 -38.65 33.43 -10.81
C PRO A 399 -39.40 32.12 -11.09
N ARG A 400 -40.25 32.22 -12.11
CA ARG A 400 -41.07 31.19 -12.69
C ARG A 400 -40.26 30.03 -13.29
N PHE A 401 -40.66 28.82 -12.97
CA PHE A 401 -40.30 27.61 -13.69
C PHE A 401 -40.87 27.66 -15.11
N ASN A 402 -40.01 27.43 -16.11
CA ASN A 402 -40.44 27.19 -17.50
C ASN A 402 -40.23 25.69 -17.77
N ARG A 403 -41.33 24.99 -18.01
CA ARG A 403 -41.40 23.63 -18.57
C ARG A 403 -41.19 23.70 -20.07
N GLY A 404 -40.31 22.87 -20.61
CA GLY A 404 -40.20 22.56 -22.02
C GLY A 404 -40.07 21.04 -22.23
N PRO A 405 -40.42 20.51 -23.42
CA PRO A 405 -41.23 19.29 -23.50
C PRO A 405 -40.43 17.98 -23.63
N GLN A 406 -41.17 16.91 -23.35
CA GLN A 406 -40.82 15.50 -23.62
C GLN A 406 -40.69 15.24 -25.16
N LEU A 407 -39.66 14.47 -25.50
CA LEU A 407 -39.75 13.37 -26.48
C LEU A 407 -38.73 12.30 -26.07
#